data_500769f975c5c261bba6f8ecbfa333c8
#
_entry.id   500769f975c5c261bba6f8ecbfa333c8
#
_cell.length_a   1.000
_cell.length_b   1.000
_cell.length_c   1.000
_cell.angle_alpha   90.00
_cell.angle_beta   90.00
_cell.angle_gamma   90.00
#
_symmetry.space_group_name_H-M   'P 1'
#
loop_
_entity.id
_entity.type
_entity.pdbx_description
1 polymer ?
#
loop_
_entity_poly.entity_id
_entity_poly.type
_entity_poly.pdbx_seq_one_letter_code
_entity_poly.pdbx_strand_id
1 'polypeptide(L)'
;SANTFYYHFQDIYDLLDKWLDRKKNQFFAMTQLTGSWTDRLKVLLHAMQENPKLVYHVSDSITRERLERYVFTSIESQFYDLIGEKTAAMEITDETRKMMTSFFCCSLLGYVMKFLWVNMNVDIDASVDDLSIIFSGALEAMLRKEMGQ
;
A
#
# COMPACT_ATOMS: atom_id res chain seq x y z
N SER A 1 6.10 -25.12 16.03
CA SER A 1 7.35 -25.51 15.36
C SER A 1 7.39 -25.03 13.92
N ALA A 2 8.55 -24.99 13.30
CA ALA A 2 8.69 -24.64 11.89
C ALA A 2 7.85 -25.58 10.99
N ASN A 3 7.83 -26.86 11.29
CA ASN A 3 7.04 -27.84 10.54
C ASN A 3 5.53 -27.60 10.63
N THR A 4 5.02 -27.16 11.78
CA THR A 4 3.61 -26.79 11.97
C THR A 4 3.27 -25.55 11.15
N PHE A 5 4.19 -24.56 11.09
CA PHE A 5 4.04 -23.39 10.25
C PHE A 5 3.89 -23.75 8.77
N TYR A 6 4.80 -24.54 8.21
CA TYR A 6 4.76 -24.95 6.81
C TYR A 6 3.57 -25.86 6.46
N TYR A 7 3.01 -26.56 7.43
CA TYR A 7 1.79 -27.34 7.21
C TYR A 7 0.55 -26.47 7.00
N HIS A 8 0.47 -25.33 7.68
CA HIS A 8 -0.66 -24.41 7.62
C HIS A 8 -0.53 -23.29 6.60
N PHE A 9 0.71 -22.95 6.19
CA PHE A 9 1.00 -21.85 5.28
C PHE A 9 2.02 -22.31 4.25
N GLN A 10 1.72 -22.09 2.96
CA GLN A 10 2.61 -22.50 1.87
C GLN A 10 3.95 -21.77 1.93
N ASP A 11 3.91 -20.49 2.35
CA ASP A 11 5.09 -19.66 2.59
C ASP A 11 4.73 -18.44 3.46
N ILE A 12 5.73 -17.58 3.72
CA ILE A 12 5.55 -16.36 4.51
C ILE A 12 4.59 -15.37 3.84
N TYR A 13 4.49 -15.38 2.51
CA TYR A 13 3.59 -14.48 1.77
C TYR A 13 2.13 -14.90 1.94
N ASP A 14 1.85 -16.20 1.92
CA ASP A 14 0.51 -16.74 2.23
C ASP A 14 0.06 -16.35 3.65
N LEU A 15 0.98 -16.39 4.61
CA LEU A 15 0.72 -15.90 5.97
C LEU A 15 0.41 -14.39 5.97
N LEU A 16 1.19 -13.59 5.28
CA LEU A 16 1.00 -12.15 5.18
C LEU A 16 -0.35 -11.81 4.53
N ASP A 17 -0.69 -12.45 3.43
CA ASP A 17 -1.95 -12.22 2.72
C ASP A 17 -3.15 -12.55 3.61
N LYS A 18 -3.13 -13.69 4.28
CA LYS A 18 -4.20 -14.09 5.21
C LYS A 18 -4.31 -13.15 6.41
N TRP A 19 -3.19 -12.70 6.95
CA TRP A 19 -3.18 -11.76 8.07
C TRP A 19 -3.72 -10.39 7.65
N LEU A 20 -3.29 -9.87 6.50
CA LEU A 20 -3.76 -8.59 5.97
C LEU A 20 -5.25 -8.63 5.63
N ASP A 21 -5.74 -9.69 4.99
CA ASP A 21 -7.15 -9.86 4.68
C ASP A 21 -8.01 -9.91 5.95
N ARG A 22 -7.56 -10.62 6.98
CA ARG A 22 -8.25 -10.65 8.27
C ARG A 22 -8.34 -9.25 8.90
N LYS A 23 -7.24 -8.51 8.94
CA LYS A 23 -7.18 -7.15 9.49
C LYS A 23 -8.06 -6.20 8.70
N LYS A 24 -8.00 -6.24 7.38
CA LYS A 24 -8.84 -5.45 6.49
C LYS A 24 -10.33 -5.71 6.73
N ASN A 25 -10.75 -6.98 6.78
CA ASN A 25 -12.14 -7.35 7.00
C ASN A 25 -12.64 -6.91 8.39
N GLN A 26 -11.83 -7.07 9.44
CA GLN A 26 -12.16 -6.60 10.78
C GLN A 26 -12.37 -5.08 10.80
N PHE A 27 -11.49 -4.33 10.18
CA PHE A 27 -11.56 -2.87 10.12
C PHE A 27 -12.80 -2.39 9.38
N PHE A 28 -13.10 -2.93 8.19
CA PHE A 28 -14.28 -2.54 7.42
C PHE A 28 -15.59 -2.91 8.09
N ALA A 29 -15.64 -4.03 8.81
CA ALA A 29 -16.80 -4.41 9.62
C ALA A 29 -17.08 -3.42 10.77
N MET A 30 -16.02 -2.81 11.34
CA MET A 30 -16.13 -1.88 12.46
C MET A 30 -16.43 -0.44 12.07
N THR A 31 -15.96 0.02 10.88
CA THR A 31 -15.89 1.45 10.55
C THR A 31 -16.84 1.91 9.46
N GLN A 32 -17.53 1.01 8.75
CA GLN A 32 -18.37 1.31 7.57
C GLN A 32 -17.67 2.18 6.52
N LEU A 33 -16.34 2.17 6.47
CA LEU A 33 -15.56 2.96 5.55
C LEU A 33 -15.62 2.41 4.12
N THR A 34 -15.53 3.31 3.16
CA THR A 34 -15.75 3.04 1.73
C THR A 34 -14.62 2.26 1.04
N GLY A 35 -13.57 1.88 1.78
CA GLY A 35 -12.47 1.10 1.25
C GLY A 35 -11.55 1.86 0.29
N SER A 36 -11.42 3.18 0.46
CA SER A 36 -10.44 3.99 -0.27
C SER A 36 -9.01 3.47 -0.06
N TRP A 37 -8.09 3.83 -0.95
CA TRP A 37 -6.69 3.43 -0.79
C TRP A 37 -6.07 3.99 0.50
N THR A 38 -6.48 5.17 0.95
CA THR A 38 -6.03 5.76 2.22
C THR A 38 -6.55 4.98 3.41
N ASP A 39 -7.80 4.53 3.39
CA ASP A 39 -8.36 3.69 4.43
C ASP A 39 -7.61 2.36 4.54
N ARG A 40 -7.34 1.72 3.40
CA ARG A 40 -6.57 0.47 3.35
C ARG A 40 -5.16 0.65 3.88
N LEU A 41 -4.50 1.77 3.54
CA LEU A 41 -3.17 2.09 4.04
C LEU A 41 -3.19 2.32 5.55
N LYS A 42 -4.14 3.09 6.08
CA LYS A 42 -4.31 3.29 7.53
C LYS A 42 -4.50 1.96 8.26
N VAL A 43 -5.37 1.09 7.74
CA VAL A 43 -5.56 -0.26 8.31
C VAL A 43 -4.27 -1.04 8.38
N LEU A 44 -3.52 -1.08 7.28
CA LEU A 44 -2.25 -1.79 7.22
C LEU A 44 -1.25 -1.25 8.25
N LEU A 45 -1.05 0.06 8.27
CA LEU A 45 -0.05 0.67 9.14
C LEU A 45 -0.42 0.55 10.63
N HIS A 46 -1.70 0.72 10.99
CA HIS A 46 -2.16 0.48 12.36
C HIS A 46 -2.00 -0.98 12.76
N ALA A 47 -2.36 -1.93 11.88
CA ALA A 47 -2.16 -3.34 12.15
C ALA A 47 -0.69 -3.71 12.35
N MET A 48 0.22 -3.07 11.62
CA MET A 48 1.66 -3.22 11.83
C MET A 48 2.12 -2.66 13.19
N GLN A 49 1.68 -1.47 13.58
CA GLN A 49 1.97 -0.87 14.88
C GLN A 49 1.48 -1.73 16.05
N GLU A 50 0.29 -2.32 15.91
CA GLU A 50 -0.28 -3.19 16.94
C GLU A 50 0.43 -4.55 17.06
N ASN A 51 1.16 -4.96 16.04
CA ASN A 51 1.79 -6.28 15.96
C ASN A 51 3.30 -6.19 15.62
N PRO A 52 4.10 -5.41 16.36
CA PRO A 52 5.49 -5.14 15.98
C PRO A 52 6.35 -6.40 15.94
N LYS A 53 6.12 -7.36 16.83
CA LYS A 53 6.86 -8.63 16.85
C LYS A 53 6.67 -9.43 15.56
N LEU A 54 5.44 -9.47 15.04
CA LEU A 54 5.16 -10.14 13.77
C LEU A 54 5.84 -9.42 12.61
N VAL A 55 5.75 -8.10 12.59
CA VAL A 55 6.34 -7.26 11.53
C VAL A 55 7.85 -7.46 11.45
N TYR A 56 8.56 -7.39 12.59
CA TYR A 56 10.00 -7.61 12.62
C TYR A 56 10.37 -9.05 12.28
N HIS A 57 9.62 -10.03 12.77
CA HIS A 57 9.88 -11.43 12.42
C HIS A 57 9.77 -11.67 10.90
N VAL A 58 8.77 -11.12 10.26
CA VAL A 58 8.61 -11.18 8.79
C VAL A 58 9.75 -10.45 8.09
N SER A 59 10.06 -9.23 8.52
CA SER A 59 11.13 -8.40 7.95
C SER A 59 12.50 -9.10 8.03
N ASP A 60 12.78 -9.81 9.12
CA ASP A 60 14.02 -10.54 9.32
C ASP A 60 14.05 -11.89 8.58
N SER A 61 12.88 -12.43 8.23
CA SER A 61 12.76 -13.76 7.61
C SER A 61 12.87 -13.74 6.08
N ILE A 62 12.76 -12.58 5.45
CA ILE A 62 12.80 -12.42 3.99
C ILE A 62 13.81 -11.34 3.61
N THR A 63 14.38 -11.47 2.41
CA THR A 63 15.29 -10.43 1.92
C THR A 63 14.52 -9.12 1.65
N ARG A 64 15.19 -8.00 1.82
CA ARG A 64 14.62 -6.68 1.53
C ARG A 64 14.08 -6.61 0.10
N GLU A 65 14.83 -7.11 -0.88
CA GLU A 65 14.40 -7.12 -2.28
C GLU A 65 13.09 -7.87 -2.47
N ARG A 66 12.92 -9.03 -1.82
CA ARG A 66 11.68 -9.81 -1.93
C ARG A 66 10.49 -9.09 -1.27
N LEU A 67 10.73 -8.46 -0.11
CA LEU A 67 9.71 -7.67 0.56
C LEU A 67 9.27 -6.48 -0.30
N GLU A 68 10.21 -5.73 -0.84
CA GLU A 68 9.95 -4.59 -1.72
C GLU A 68 9.16 -5.02 -2.96
N ARG A 69 9.56 -6.09 -3.59
CA ARG A 69 8.87 -6.65 -4.78
C ARG A 69 7.46 -7.12 -4.46
N TYR A 70 7.27 -7.78 -3.33
CA TYR A 70 5.95 -8.20 -2.86
C TYR A 70 5.02 -7.00 -2.61
N VAL A 71 5.48 -5.99 -1.88
CA VAL A 71 4.69 -4.78 -1.60
C VAL A 71 4.35 -4.07 -2.92
N PHE A 72 5.32 -3.86 -3.80
CA PHE A 72 5.12 -3.19 -5.08
C PHE A 72 4.05 -3.90 -5.93
N THR A 73 4.19 -5.20 -6.15
CA THR A 73 3.25 -5.97 -6.96
C THR A 73 1.85 -6.05 -6.34
N SER A 74 1.76 -6.03 -5.01
CA SER A 74 0.48 -6.06 -4.30
C SER A 74 -0.35 -4.79 -4.47
N ILE A 75 0.29 -3.65 -4.73
CA ILE A 75 -0.39 -2.35 -4.85
C ILE A 75 -0.50 -1.83 -6.29
N GLU A 76 0.33 -2.34 -7.20
CA GLU A 76 0.43 -1.81 -8.56
C GLU A 76 -0.88 -1.84 -9.33
N SER A 77 -1.58 -2.99 -9.35
CA SER A 77 -2.85 -3.12 -10.04
C SER A 77 -3.93 -2.19 -9.46
N GLN A 78 -3.97 -2.06 -8.15
CA GLN A 78 -4.95 -1.20 -7.46
C GLN A 78 -4.74 0.28 -7.81
N PHE A 79 -3.48 0.73 -7.88
CA PHE A 79 -3.18 2.11 -8.29
C PHE A 79 -3.41 2.34 -9.78
N TYR A 80 -3.11 1.37 -10.62
CA TYR A 80 -3.41 1.46 -12.05
C TYR A 80 -4.92 1.64 -12.29
N ASP A 81 -5.76 0.87 -11.61
CA ASP A 81 -7.21 0.97 -11.69
C ASP A 81 -7.71 2.30 -11.11
N LEU A 82 -7.21 2.71 -9.94
CA LEU A 82 -7.56 3.98 -9.31
C LEU A 82 -7.26 5.19 -10.21
N ILE A 83 -6.09 5.23 -10.84
CA ILE A 83 -5.71 6.29 -11.77
C ILE A 83 -6.65 6.26 -12.99
N GLY A 84 -6.95 5.08 -13.52
CA GLY A 84 -7.90 4.90 -14.61
C GLY A 84 -9.29 5.45 -14.29
N GLU A 85 -9.82 5.14 -13.11
CA GLU A 85 -11.12 5.66 -12.66
C GLU A 85 -11.11 7.19 -12.53
N LYS A 86 -10.07 7.75 -11.90
CA LYS A 86 -9.94 9.20 -11.70
C LYS A 86 -9.73 9.98 -13.01
N THR A 87 -9.23 9.32 -14.02
CA THR A 87 -8.92 9.92 -15.33
C THR A 87 -9.89 9.48 -16.44
N ALA A 88 -10.95 8.77 -16.11
CA ALA A 88 -11.89 8.19 -17.08
C ALA A 88 -12.57 9.23 -18.01
N ALA A 89 -12.72 10.46 -17.55
CA ALA A 89 -13.27 11.57 -18.33
C ALA A 89 -12.22 12.31 -19.19
N MET A 90 -10.97 11.83 -19.17
CA MET A 90 -9.81 12.48 -19.80
C MET A 90 -9.10 11.49 -20.71
N GLU A 91 -8.64 11.98 -21.86
CA GLU A 91 -7.86 11.17 -22.79
C GLU A 91 -6.38 11.14 -22.37
N ILE A 92 -6.04 10.37 -21.35
CA ILE A 92 -4.65 10.09 -21.02
C ILE A 92 -4.18 8.84 -21.76
N THR A 93 -2.90 8.83 -22.17
CA THR A 93 -2.31 7.64 -22.78
C THR A 93 -2.07 6.54 -21.75
N ASP A 94 -2.06 5.29 -22.20
CA ASP A 94 -1.73 4.15 -21.34
C ASP A 94 -0.30 4.26 -20.78
N GLU A 95 0.60 4.84 -21.54
CA GLU A 95 1.98 5.11 -21.10
C GLU A 95 2.02 6.10 -19.93
N THR A 96 1.28 7.19 -20.01
CA THR A 96 1.12 8.16 -18.89
C THR A 96 0.51 7.49 -17.68
N ARG A 97 -0.54 6.70 -17.85
CA ARG A 97 -1.17 5.95 -16.77
C ARG A 97 -0.18 4.99 -16.07
N LYS A 98 0.62 4.24 -16.84
CA LYS A 98 1.66 3.34 -16.31
C LYS A 98 2.74 4.10 -15.57
N MET A 99 3.21 5.21 -16.10
CA MET A 99 4.23 6.03 -15.44
C MET A 99 3.73 6.58 -14.10
N MET A 100 2.52 7.12 -14.06
CA MET A 100 1.91 7.61 -12.81
C MET A 100 1.74 6.48 -11.78
N THR A 101 1.28 5.31 -12.22
CA THR A 101 1.16 4.13 -11.36
C THR A 101 2.50 3.76 -10.75
N SER A 102 3.56 3.65 -11.55
CA SER A 102 4.90 3.33 -11.07
C SER A 102 5.43 4.36 -10.07
N PHE A 103 5.24 5.65 -10.35
CA PHE A 103 5.67 6.73 -9.46
C PHE A 103 4.98 6.61 -8.08
N PHE A 104 3.66 6.45 -8.05
CA PHE A 104 2.94 6.34 -6.78
C PHE A 104 3.25 5.05 -6.03
N CYS A 105 3.40 3.93 -6.73
CA CYS A 105 3.82 2.68 -6.11
C CYS A 105 5.21 2.78 -5.48
N CYS A 106 6.18 3.36 -6.17
CA CYS A 106 7.54 3.58 -5.65
C CYS A 106 7.51 4.53 -4.44
N SER A 107 6.71 5.59 -4.49
CA SER A 107 6.57 6.56 -3.40
C SER A 107 5.97 5.90 -2.16
N LEU A 108 4.92 5.10 -2.33
CA LEU A 108 4.26 4.41 -1.24
C LEU A 108 5.15 3.31 -0.64
N LEU A 109 5.86 2.56 -1.49
CA LEU A 109 6.85 1.58 -1.05
C LEU A 109 7.94 2.24 -0.20
N GLY A 110 8.49 3.36 -0.66
CA GLY A 110 9.48 4.14 0.09
C GLY A 110 8.95 4.62 1.43
N TYR A 111 7.71 5.05 1.49
CA TYR A 111 7.05 5.45 2.73
C TYR A 111 6.92 4.28 3.72
N VAL A 112 6.48 3.11 3.27
CA VAL A 112 6.37 1.91 4.11
C VAL A 112 7.75 1.47 4.62
N MET A 113 8.78 1.50 3.79
CA MET A 113 10.14 1.17 4.22
C MET A 113 10.64 2.16 5.28
N LYS A 114 10.42 3.46 5.09
CA LYS A 114 10.76 4.48 6.09
C LYS A 114 9.99 4.30 7.39
N PHE A 115 8.72 3.95 7.32
CA PHE A 115 7.87 3.64 8.48
C PHE A 115 8.51 2.54 9.35
N LEU A 116 9.04 1.49 8.74
CA LEU A 116 9.78 0.44 9.44
C LEU A 116 11.08 0.97 10.06
N TRP A 117 11.84 1.80 9.35
CA TRP A 117 13.12 2.34 9.85
C TRP A 117 12.98 3.23 11.08
N VAL A 118 11.87 3.94 11.22
CA VAL A 118 11.57 4.75 12.39
C VAL A 118 10.81 3.98 13.47
N ASN A 119 10.89 2.65 13.42
CA ASN A 119 10.22 1.73 14.34
C ASN A 119 8.70 1.98 14.43
N MET A 120 8.09 2.33 13.30
CA MET A 120 6.66 2.60 13.18
C MET A 120 6.15 3.75 14.09
N ASN A 121 7.06 4.62 14.53
CA ASN A 121 6.75 5.72 15.44
C ASN A 121 6.36 6.98 14.67
N VAL A 122 5.15 6.99 14.12
CA VAL A 122 4.55 8.13 13.41
C VAL A 122 3.07 8.23 13.73
N ASP A 123 2.51 9.42 13.58
CA ASP A 123 1.06 9.63 13.52
C ASP A 123 0.58 9.14 12.15
N ILE A 124 -0.02 7.96 12.12
CA ILE A 124 -0.45 7.30 10.89
C ILE A 124 -1.52 8.11 10.18
N ASP A 125 -2.53 8.55 10.91
CA ASP A 125 -3.69 9.21 10.30
C ASP A 125 -3.28 10.54 9.66
N ALA A 126 -2.53 11.37 10.36
CA ALA A 126 -1.99 12.62 9.83
C ALA A 126 -1.07 12.37 8.62
N SER A 127 -0.17 11.39 8.71
CA SER A 127 0.76 11.07 7.62
C SER A 127 0.04 10.59 6.36
N VAL A 128 -0.98 9.75 6.50
CA VAL A 128 -1.74 9.22 5.36
C VAL A 128 -2.61 10.32 4.73
N ASP A 129 -3.16 11.21 5.53
CA ASP A 129 -3.90 12.38 5.03
C ASP A 129 -2.99 13.29 4.21
N ASP A 130 -1.77 13.55 4.66
CA ASP A 130 -0.76 14.31 3.90
C ASP A 130 -0.38 13.61 2.59
N LEU A 131 -0.19 12.29 2.60
CA LEU A 131 0.06 11.50 1.38
C LEU A 131 -1.09 11.62 0.39
N SER A 132 -2.32 11.65 0.85
CA SER A 132 -3.51 11.84 0.01
C SER A 132 -3.51 13.20 -0.70
N ILE A 133 -3.12 14.26 0.00
CA ILE A 133 -3.00 15.61 -0.57
C ILE A 133 -1.92 15.64 -1.65
N ILE A 134 -0.75 15.06 -1.38
CA ILE A 134 0.37 14.98 -2.35
C ILE A 134 -0.05 14.18 -3.58
N PHE A 135 -0.69 13.05 -3.39
CA PHE A 135 -1.19 12.21 -4.50
C PHE A 135 -2.17 12.98 -5.38
N SER A 136 -3.16 13.62 -4.78
CA SER A 136 -4.17 14.40 -5.52
C SER A 136 -3.55 15.57 -6.28
N GLY A 137 -2.63 16.30 -5.65
CA GLY A 137 -1.93 17.42 -6.29
C GLY A 137 -1.05 16.99 -7.46
N ALA A 138 -0.31 15.89 -7.32
CA ALA A 138 0.51 15.34 -8.40
C ALA A 138 -0.36 14.83 -9.57
N LEU A 139 -1.48 14.17 -9.28
CA LEU A 139 -2.43 13.73 -10.29
C LEU A 139 -3.01 14.90 -11.07
N GLU A 140 -3.48 15.94 -10.38
CA GLU A 140 -3.99 17.15 -11.03
C GLU A 140 -2.94 17.85 -11.91
N ALA A 141 -1.69 17.95 -11.44
CA ALA A 141 -0.61 18.56 -12.21
C ALA A 141 -0.31 17.80 -13.52
N MET A 142 -0.32 16.47 -13.47
CA MET A 142 -0.15 15.64 -14.66
C MET A 142 -1.32 15.79 -15.64
N LEU A 143 -2.54 15.84 -15.13
CA LEU A 143 -3.73 16.02 -15.96
C LEU A 143 -3.74 17.38 -16.67
N ARG A 144 -3.36 18.45 -16.00
CA ARG A 144 -3.21 19.78 -16.63
C ARG A 144 -2.20 19.75 -17.77
N LYS A 145 -1.05 19.10 -17.56
CA LYS A 145 -0.01 18.92 -18.59
C LYS A 145 -0.55 18.21 -19.83
N GLU A 146 -1.29 17.09 -19.64
CA GLU A 146 -1.89 16.33 -20.76
C GLU A 146 -2.95 17.15 -21.51
N MET A 147 -3.69 18.03 -20.83
CA MET A 147 -4.68 18.93 -21.44
C MET A 147 -4.06 20.18 -22.09
N GLY A 148 -2.73 20.37 -22.04
CA GLY A 148 -2.04 21.52 -22.60
C GLY A 148 -2.23 22.83 -21.83
N GLN A 149 -2.53 22.74 -20.54
CA GLN A 149 -2.71 23.89 -19.63
C GLN A 149 -1.47 24.13 -18.76
#